data_903926ad96ddb5007a110ecc97c3189c
#
_entry.id   903926ad96ddb5007a110ecc97c3189c
#
_cell.length_a   1.000
_cell.length_b   1.000
_cell.length_c   1.000
_cell.angle_alpha   90.00
_cell.angle_beta   90.00
_cell.angle_gamma   90.00
#
_symmetry.space_group_name_H-M   'P 1'
#
loop_
_entity.id
_entity.type
_entity.pdbx_description
1 polymer ?
#
loop_
_entity_poly.entity_id
_entity_poly.type
_entity_poly.pdbx_seq_one_letter_code
_entity_poly.pdbx_strand_id
1 'polypeptide(L)'
;MEVIDKFHSHDGEQLIVKHYSSSNKCEMKFSLFLPPASRSGKVPIIWYLSGLTCSHANVTEKGEYRQKASELGIAFICPDTSPRGENIPDEKDNWQFGSGAGFYVDATQDPYNQNYNMFSYVTDELPKLVFENFPVKEETQGIMGHSMGGHGALITCLLYTSDAADEVDG
;
A
#
# COMPACT_ATOMS: atom_id res chain seq x y z
N MET A 1 11.37 -7.49 7.97
CA MET A 1 10.35 -7.86 6.98
C MET A 1 10.28 -9.37 6.88
N GLU A 2 9.08 -9.94 6.82
CA GLU A 2 8.80 -11.37 6.80
C GLU A 2 7.66 -11.68 5.84
N VAL A 3 7.82 -12.65 4.95
CA VAL A 3 6.72 -13.19 4.13
C VAL A 3 6.01 -14.22 5.00
N ILE A 4 4.81 -13.90 5.46
CA ILE A 4 4.03 -14.72 6.40
C ILE A 4 3.09 -15.70 5.71
N ASP A 5 2.78 -15.45 4.43
CA ASP A 5 1.99 -16.36 3.60
C ASP A 5 2.37 -16.20 2.13
N LYS A 6 2.28 -17.30 1.36
CA LYS A 6 2.62 -17.33 -0.05
C LYS A 6 1.82 -18.39 -0.78
N PHE A 7 1.19 -18.04 -1.89
CA PHE A 7 0.49 -18.99 -2.75
C PHE A 7 0.61 -18.66 -4.22
N HIS A 8 0.49 -19.66 -5.07
CA HIS A 8 0.55 -19.53 -6.52
C HIS A 8 -0.83 -19.16 -7.10
N SER A 9 -0.85 -18.23 -8.04
CA SER A 9 -2.05 -17.82 -8.75
C SER A 9 -1.68 -17.29 -10.13
N HIS A 10 -2.32 -17.79 -11.19
CA HIS A 10 -2.09 -17.35 -12.59
C HIS A 10 -0.60 -17.28 -12.97
N ASP A 11 0.13 -18.35 -12.66
CA ASP A 11 1.59 -18.49 -12.85
C ASP A 11 2.45 -17.48 -12.07
N GLY A 12 1.84 -16.54 -11.34
CA GLY A 12 2.50 -15.61 -10.44
C GLY A 12 2.49 -16.09 -8.99
N GLU A 13 2.96 -15.21 -8.10
CA GLU A 13 3.01 -15.45 -6.66
C GLU A 13 2.29 -14.33 -5.91
N GLN A 14 1.34 -14.70 -5.07
CA GLN A 14 0.71 -13.81 -4.10
C GLN A 14 1.42 -13.95 -2.76
N LEU A 15 1.90 -12.86 -2.23
CA LEU A 15 2.58 -12.78 -0.94
C LEU A 15 1.74 -11.98 0.05
N ILE A 16 1.76 -12.39 1.31
CA ILE A 16 1.36 -11.56 2.45
C ILE A 16 2.63 -11.28 3.24
N VAL A 17 2.92 -10.02 3.41
CA VAL A 17 4.16 -9.55 4.02
C VAL A 17 3.86 -8.76 5.28
N LYS A 18 4.63 -9.02 6.32
CA LYS A 18 4.60 -8.32 7.60
C LYS A 18 5.93 -7.61 7.83
N HIS A 19 5.89 -6.40 8.34
CA HIS A 19 7.08 -5.67 8.75
C HIS A 19 6.76 -4.69 9.89
N TYR A 20 7.78 -4.27 10.60
CA TYR A 20 7.64 -3.15 11.53
C TYR A 20 7.75 -1.84 10.75
N SER A 21 6.74 -0.98 10.91
CA SER A 21 6.72 0.37 10.34
C SER A 21 7.30 1.38 11.33
N SER A 22 8.26 2.15 10.89
CA SER A 22 8.82 3.28 11.66
C SER A 22 7.88 4.47 11.70
N SER A 23 7.14 4.70 10.61
CA SER A 23 6.13 5.78 10.52
C SER A 23 4.96 5.54 11.47
N ASN A 24 4.44 4.31 11.48
CA ASN A 24 3.28 3.95 12.30
C ASN A 24 3.64 3.34 13.67
N LYS A 25 4.93 3.09 13.92
CA LYS A 25 5.47 2.51 15.18
C LYS A 25 4.78 1.21 15.61
N CYS A 26 4.41 0.39 14.65
CA CYS A 26 3.77 -0.91 14.87
C CYS A 26 4.05 -1.89 13.73
N GLU A 27 3.61 -3.14 13.90
CA GLU A 27 3.60 -4.10 12.81
C GLU A 27 2.53 -3.72 11.78
N MET A 28 2.96 -3.60 10.52
CA MET A 28 2.09 -3.40 9.36
C MET A 28 2.13 -4.59 8.43
N LYS A 29 1.08 -4.73 7.64
CA LYS A 29 0.97 -5.78 6.61
C LYS A 29 0.65 -5.17 5.25
N PHE A 30 1.09 -5.85 4.22
CA PHE A 30 0.64 -5.62 2.86
C PHE A 30 0.56 -6.94 2.09
N SER A 31 -0.26 -6.98 1.07
CA SER A 31 -0.25 -8.05 0.08
C SER A 31 0.48 -7.59 -1.16
N LEU A 32 1.22 -8.48 -1.80
CA LEU A 32 1.96 -8.21 -3.04
C LEU A 32 1.81 -9.39 -3.99
N PHE A 33 1.27 -9.13 -5.17
CA PHE A 33 1.28 -10.07 -6.28
C PHE A 33 2.46 -9.79 -7.20
N LEU A 34 3.25 -10.81 -7.46
CA LEU A 34 4.37 -10.80 -8.39
C LEU A 34 4.00 -11.63 -9.63
N PRO A 35 3.91 -11.02 -10.83
CA PRO A 35 3.62 -11.75 -12.06
C PRO A 35 4.79 -12.65 -12.48
N PRO A 36 4.58 -13.64 -13.37
CA PRO A 36 5.66 -14.53 -13.83
C PRO A 36 6.85 -13.75 -14.44
N ALA A 37 6.60 -12.60 -15.08
CA ALA A 37 7.64 -11.75 -15.65
C ALA A 37 8.67 -11.26 -14.62
N SER A 38 8.28 -11.15 -13.34
CA SER A 38 9.19 -10.73 -12.25
C SER A 38 10.35 -11.72 -11.99
N ARG A 39 10.26 -12.96 -12.49
CA ARG A 39 11.35 -13.93 -12.40
C ARG A 39 12.52 -13.62 -13.35
N SER A 40 12.27 -12.83 -14.38
CA SER A 40 13.26 -12.50 -15.42
C SER A 40 13.77 -11.06 -15.31
N GLY A 41 13.20 -10.24 -14.47
CA GLY A 41 13.60 -8.84 -14.27
C GLY A 41 12.59 -8.03 -13.48
N LYS A 42 12.89 -6.75 -13.27
CA LYS A 42 12.00 -5.83 -12.59
C LYS A 42 10.76 -5.52 -13.45
N VAL A 43 9.59 -5.48 -12.83
CA VAL A 43 8.29 -5.22 -13.47
C VAL A 43 7.66 -3.93 -12.95
N PRO A 44 6.77 -3.27 -13.72
CA PRO A 44 5.95 -2.17 -13.23
C PRO A 44 5.11 -2.57 -12.01
N ILE A 45 4.73 -1.60 -11.18
CA ILE A 45 3.92 -1.85 -9.98
C ILE A 45 2.69 -0.94 -9.94
N ILE A 46 1.56 -1.48 -9.47
CA ILE A 46 0.36 -0.72 -9.13
C ILE A 46 0.14 -0.79 -7.62
N TRP A 47 -0.02 0.38 -7.00
CA TRP A 47 -0.40 0.58 -5.61
C TRP A 47 -1.91 0.69 -5.52
N TYR A 48 -2.56 -0.24 -4.82
CA TYR A 48 -4.00 -0.21 -4.60
C TYR A 48 -4.30 0.18 -3.15
N LEU A 49 -4.96 1.31 -2.98
CA LEU A 49 -5.39 1.80 -1.67
C LEU A 49 -6.84 1.40 -1.41
N SER A 50 -7.05 0.60 -0.37
CA SER A 50 -8.38 0.10 0.01
C SER A 50 -9.23 1.18 0.70
N GLY A 51 -10.54 0.95 0.73
CA GLY A 51 -11.51 1.84 1.36
C GLY A 51 -11.58 1.73 2.88
N LEU A 52 -12.47 2.52 3.46
CA LEU A 52 -12.73 2.55 4.89
C LEU A 52 -13.15 1.17 5.42
N THR A 53 -12.71 0.83 6.62
CA THR A 53 -12.89 -0.48 7.29
C THR A 53 -12.17 -1.68 6.67
N CYS A 54 -11.52 -1.49 5.53
CA CYS A 54 -10.76 -2.54 4.85
C CYS A 54 -9.36 -2.72 5.47
N SER A 55 -8.67 -3.75 4.97
CA SER A 55 -7.26 -4.03 5.19
C SER A 55 -6.60 -4.43 3.87
N HIS A 56 -5.35 -4.88 3.91
CA HIS A 56 -4.66 -5.49 2.76
C HIS A 56 -5.40 -6.71 2.19
N ALA A 57 -6.21 -7.40 3.01
CA ALA A 57 -6.86 -8.65 2.63
C ALA A 57 -8.09 -8.46 1.72
N ASN A 58 -8.83 -7.35 1.86
CA ASN A 58 -10.12 -7.21 1.17
C ASN A 58 -10.03 -7.36 -0.35
N VAL A 59 -9.14 -6.61 -1.01
CA VAL A 59 -8.96 -6.74 -2.45
C VAL A 59 -8.22 -8.03 -2.81
N THR A 60 -7.29 -8.47 -1.96
CA THR A 60 -6.53 -9.70 -2.18
C THR A 60 -7.40 -10.94 -2.21
N GLU A 61 -8.42 -11.01 -1.34
CA GLU A 61 -9.31 -12.16 -1.22
C GLU A 61 -10.52 -12.08 -2.18
N LYS A 62 -10.99 -10.88 -2.48
CA LYS A 62 -12.27 -10.67 -3.18
C LYS A 62 -12.14 -10.01 -4.55
N GLY A 63 -11.00 -9.37 -4.84
CA GLY A 63 -10.74 -8.72 -6.11
C GLY A 63 -9.97 -9.66 -7.06
N GLU A 64 -10.51 -9.90 -8.26
CA GLU A 64 -9.83 -10.75 -9.25
C GLU A 64 -8.99 -9.89 -10.20
N TYR A 65 -7.83 -9.47 -9.72
CA TYR A 65 -6.84 -8.70 -10.50
C TYR A 65 -5.69 -9.56 -11.03
N ARG A 66 -5.41 -10.71 -10.40
CA ARG A 66 -4.20 -11.51 -10.60
C ARG A 66 -4.04 -12.04 -12.02
N GLN A 67 -5.13 -12.49 -12.62
CA GLN A 67 -5.08 -12.95 -14.01
C GLN A 67 -4.57 -11.83 -14.92
N LYS A 68 -5.18 -10.65 -14.83
CA LYS A 68 -4.82 -9.53 -15.70
C LYS A 68 -3.43 -8.96 -15.38
N ALA A 69 -3.08 -8.89 -14.11
CA ALA A 69 -1.74 -8.49 -13.68
C ALA A 69 -0.65 -9.46 -14.18
N SER A 70 -0.94 -10.77 -14.16
CA SER A 70 -0.05 -11.79 -14.74
C SER A 70 0.14 -11.61 -16.24
N GLU A 71 -0.96 -11.48 -17.00
CA GLU A 71 -0.94 -11.28 -18.45
C GLU A 71 -0.16 -10.02 -18.88
N LEU A 72 -0.31 -8.94 -18.11
CA LEU A 72 0.33 -7.65 -18.38
C LEU A 72 1.76 -7.53 -17.81
N GLY A 73 2.19 -8.48 -16.99
CA GLY A 73 3.50 -8.44 -16.34
C GLY A 73 3.62 -7.33 -15.32
N ILE A 74 2.55 -7.01 -14.56
CA ILE A 74 2.47 -5.91 -13.60
C ILE A 74 2.37 -6.48 -12.18
N ALA A 75 3.21 -6.01 -11.26
CA ALA A 75 3.05 -6.27 -9.83
C ALA A 75 1.90 -5.46 -9.24
N PHE A 76 1.22 -6.01 -8.23
CA PHE A 76 0.09 -5.36 -7.60
C PHE A 76 0.23 -5.43 -6.08
N ILE A 77 0.28 -4.29 -5.42
CA ILE A 77 0.44 -4.19 -3.97
C ILE A 77 -0.78 -3.53 -3.32
N CYS A 78 -1.19 -4.07 -2.17
CA CYS A 78 -2.23 -3.50 -1.34
C CYS A 78 -1.76 -3.41 0.11
N PRO A 79 -1.43 -2.22 0.61
CA PRO A 79 -1.11 -2.02 2.02
C PRO A 79 -2.37 -2.11 2.90
N ASP A 80 -2.16 -2.29 4.21
CA ASP A 80 -3.23 -2.08 5.19
C ASP A 80 -3.66 -0.61 5.19
N THR A 81 -4.88 -0.35 5.62
CA THR A 81 -5.51 0.97 5.60
C THR A 81 -5.24 1.79 6.86
N SER A 82 -4.68 1.17 7.88
CA SER A 82 -4.32 1.80 9.16
C SER A 82 -3.33 0.96 9.94
N PRO A 83 -2.65 1.53 10.94
CA PRO A 83 -2.04 0.75 12.02
C PRO A 83 -3.08 -0.06 12.77
N ARG A 84 -2.64 -1.18 13.39
CA ARG A 84 -3.47 -2.08 14.20
C ARG A 84 -2.64 -2.67 15.33
N GLY A 85 -3.27 -2.94 16.48
CA GLY A 85 -2.61 -3.58 17.61
C GLY A 85 -3.21 -3.15 18.94
N GLU A 86 -2.89 -3.88 20.01
CA GLU A 86 -3.43 -3.64 21.35
C GLU A 86 -3.03 -2.28 21.94
N ASN A 87 -1.87 -1.75 21.53
CA ASN A 87 -1.33 -0.47 22.01
C ASN A 87 -1.55 0.68 21.02
N ILE A 88 -2.34 0.46 19.97
CA ILE A 88 -2.66 1.48 18.98
C ILE A 88 -3.98 2.14 19.39
N PRO A 89 -4.05 3.48 19.42
CA PRO A 89 -5.30 4.18 19.67
C PRO A 89 -6.40 3.72 18.71
N ASP A 90 -7.57 3.38 19.25
CA ASP A 90 -8.68 2.89 18.45
C ASP A 90 -10.02 3.30 19.11
N GLU A 91 -11.03 3.55 18.31
CA GLU A 91 -12.39 3.85 18.75
C GLU A 91 -13.33 2.72 18.33
N LYS A 92 -13.44 1.71 19.16
CA LYS A 92 -14.19 0.46 18.85
C LYS A 92 -15.67 0.69 18.48
N ASP A 93 -16.26 1.75 18.97
CA ASP A 93 -17.66 2.07 18.72
C ASP A 93 -17.86 3.05 17.54
N ASN A 94 -16.76 3.49 16.92
CA ASN A 94 -16.80 4.45 15.82
C ASN A 94 -15.95 3.99 14.66
N TRP A 95 -16.57 3.35 13.68
CA TRP A 95 -15.91 2.82 12.48
C TRP A 95 -15.24 3.89 11.59
N GLN A 96 -15.49 5.16 11.82
CA GLN A 96 -14.88 6.28 11.10
C GLN A 96 -13.54 6.73 11.69
N PHE A 97 -13.12 6.19 12.83
CA PHE A 97 -11.86 6.47 13.50
C PHE A 97 -11.14 5.18 13.89
N GLY A 98 -9.82 5.26 13.98
CA GLY A 98 -9.03 4.12 14.42
C GLY A 98 -8.78 3.07 13.35
N SER A 99 -8.90 1.81 13.71
CA SER A 99 -8.59 0.69 12.83
C SER A 99 -9.43 0.67 11.57
N GLY A 100 -8.76 0.65 10.42
CA GLY A 100 -9.39 0.72 9.09
C GLY A 100 -9.74 2.13 8.62
N ALA A 101 -9.40 3.17 9.39
CA ALA A 101 -9.75 4.57 9.14
C ALA A 101 -8.53 5.50 9.16
N GLY A 102 -7.43 5.10 8.52
CA GLY A 102 -6.20 5.90 8.45
C GLY A 102 -6.24 7.03 7.41
N PHE A 103 -7.23 7.03 6.53
CA PHE A 103 -7.47 8.05 5.48
C PHE A 103 -6.26 8.41 4.61
N TYR A 104 -5.17 7.65 4.71
CA TYR A 104 -3.89 7.91 4.03
C TYR A 104 -3.36 9.33 4.27
N VAL A 105 -3.52 9.80 5.53
CA VAL A 105 -3.01 11.07 6.03
C VAL A 105 -2.14 10.83 7.25
N ASP A 106 -1.34 11.83 7.63
CA ASP A 106 -0.60 11.83 8.89
C ASP A 106 -1.44 12.60 9.93
N ALA A 107 -1.76 11.93 11.03
CA ALA A 107 -2.53 12.53 12.12
C ALA A 107 -1.70 13.58 12.86
N THR A 108 -2.34 14.70 13.18
CA THR A 108 -1.70 15.85 13.82
C THR A 108 -2.00 16.00 15.30
N GLN A 109 -2.96 15.23 15.83
CA GLN A 109 -3.43 15.36 17.20
C GLN A 109 -3.25 14.06 18.00
N ASP A 110 -2.95 14.22 19.28
CA ASP A 110 -2.90 13.13 20.24
C ASP A 110 -4.29 12.47 20.42
N PRO A 111 -4.32 11.16 20.65
CA PRO A 111 -3.20 10.22 20.70
C PRO A 111 -2.81 9.64 19.33
N TYR A 112 -3.49 10.02 18.26
CA TYR A 112 -3.36 9.39 16.93
C TYR A 112 -2.06 9.74 16.19
N ASN A 113 -1.50 10.94 16.43
CA ASN A 113 -0.27 11.41 15.78
C ASN A 113 0.96 10.51 16.00
N GLN A 114 0.91 9.64 17.00
CA GLN A 114 2.00 8.71 17.29
C GLN A 114 2.04 7.52 16.35
N ASN A 115 0.89 7.10 15.83
CA ASN A 115 0.75 5.86 15.08
C ASN A 115 0.06 6.00 13.72
N TYR A 116 -0.81 6.99 13.52
CA TYR A 116 -1.56 7.13 12.28
C TYR A 116 -0.86 8.06 11.29
N ASN A 117 0.29 7.61 10.76
CA ASN A 117 1.10 8.35 9.79
C ASN A 117 1.06 7.64 8.43
N MET A 118 -0.17 7.45 7.92
CA MET A 118 -0.42 6.64 6.75
C MET A 118 0.01 7.31 5.44
N PHE A 119 0.06 8.65 5.37
CA PHE A 119 0.61 9.35 4.22
C PHE A 119 2.12 9.08 4.11
N SER A 120 2.89 9.38 5.15
CA SER A 120 4.33 9.08 5.20
C SER A 120 4.63 7.59 4.94
N TYR A 121 3.77 6.70 5.46
CA TYR A 121 3.91 5.28 5.24
C TYR A 121 3.79 4.87 3.77
N VAL A 122 2.73 5.30 3.08
CA VAL A 122 2.45 4.86 1.70
C VAL A 122 3.25 5.62 0.65
N THR A 123 3.77 6.82 0.97
CA THR A 123 4.52 7.65 0.01
C THR A 123 6.04 7.54 0.17
N ASP A 124 6.55 7.17 1.33
CA ASP A 124 7.98 7.15 1.61
C ASP A 124 8.47 5.78 2.12
N GLU A 125 7.97 5.32 3.26
CA GLU A 125 8.50 4.13 3.93
C GLU A 125 8.24 2.83 3.15
N LEU A 126 6.99 2.58 2.79
CA LEU A 126 6.61 1.35 2.10
C LEU A 126 7.22 1.25 0.68
N PRO A 127 7.22 2.31 -0.14
CA PRO A 127 7.90 2.27 -1.44
C PRO A 127 9.37 1.90 -1.33
N LYS A 128 10.14 2.53 -0.43
CA LYS A 128 11.55 2.18 -0.20
C LYS A 128 11.73 0.71 0.14
N LEU A 129 10.93 0.21 1.10
CA LEU A 129 10.97 -1.19 1.50
C LEU A 129 10.70 -2.12 0.31
N VAL A 130 9.73 -1.79 -0.53
CA VAL A 130 9.31 -2.63 -1.66
C VAL A 130 10.37 -2.62 -2.78
N PHE A 131 10.91 -1.47 -3.15
CA PHE A 131 11.91 -1.36 -4.21
C PHE A 131 13.25 -2.00 -3.85
N GLU A 132 13.60 -2.02 -2.56
CA GLU A 132 14.82 -2.67 -2.06
C GLU A 132 14.71 -4.20 -2.02
N ASN A 133 13.50 -4.75 -1.84
CA ASN A 133 13.32 -6.16 -1.53
C ASN A 133 12.61 -6.98 -2.61
N PHE A 134 11.97 -6.35 -3.59
CA PHE A 134 11.19 -7.03 -4.62
C PHE A 134 11.59 -6.58 -6.03
N PRO A 135 11.40 -7.45 -7.04
CA PRO A 135 11.78 -7.16 -8.42
C PRO A 135 10.76 -6.23 -9.11
N VAL A 136 10.61 -5.01 -8.60
CA VAL A 136 9.69 -4.00 -9.14
C VAL A 136 10.46 -2.71 -9.53
N LYS A 137 9.92 -1.98 -10.50
CA LYS A 137 10.53 -0.77 -11.04
C LYS A 137 10.07 0.46 -10.26
N GLU A 138 11.01 1.24 -9.78
CA GLU A 138 10.75 2.51 -9.11
C GLU A 138 10.22 3.57 -10.09
N GLU A 139 10.78 3.60 -11.30
CA GLU A 139 10.44 4.58 -12.34
C GLU A 139 9.14 4.29 -13.10
N THR A 140 8.49 3.15 -12.82
CA THR A 140 7.25 2.74 -13.53
C THR A 140 6.24 2.24 -12.53
N GLN A 141 5.48 3.16 -11.98
CA GLN A 141 4.47 2.88 -10.98
C GLN A 141 3.16 3.63 -11.25
N GLY A 142 2.07 3.05 -10.81
CA GLY A 142 0.75 3.66 -10.83
C GLY A 142 0.07 3.51 -9.47
N ILE A 143 -0.83 4.43 -9.15
CA ILE A 143 -1.62 4.37 -7.93
C ILE A 143 -3.10 4.42 -8.27
N MET A 144 -3.88 3.62 -7.57
CA MET A 144 -5.33 3.58 -7.67
C MET A 144 -5.95 3.25 -6.31
N GLY A 145 -7.23 3.47 -6.16
CA GLY A 145 -7.90 3.14 -4.91
C GLY A 145 -9.41 3.20 -5.00
N HIS A 146 -10.06 2.72 -3.94
CA HIS A 146 -11.52 2.71 -3.80
C HIS A 146 -11.94 3.54 -2.59
N SER A 147 -12.97 4.37 -2.72
CA SER A 147 -13.55 5.16 -1.63
C SER A 147 -12.49 6.01 -0.90
N MET A 148 -12.25 5.79 0.40
CA MET A 148 -11.16 6.40 1.18
C MET A 148 -9.79 6.25 0.47
N GLY A 149 -9.52 5.09 -0.12
CA GLY A 149 -8.30 4.85 -0.88
C GLY A 149 -8.25 5.57 -2.22
N GLY A 150 -9.40 5.82 -2.86
CA GLY A 150 -9.49 6.67 -4.06
C GLY A 150 -9.09 8.11 -3.76
N HIS A 151 -9.53 8.65 -2.63
CA HIS A 151 -9.09 9.96 -2.12
C HIS A 151 -7.57 9.94 -1.84
N GLY A 152 -7.07 8.92 -1.15
CA GLY A 152 -5.64 8.76 -0.87
C GLY A 152 -4.80 8.70 -2.16
N ALA A 153 -5.26 7.99 -3.19
CA ALA A 153 -4.59 7.91 -4.48
C ALA A 153 -4.53 9.25 -5.19
N LEU A 154 -5.63 10.02 -5.18
CA LEU A 154 -5.68 11.36 -5.78
C LEU A 154 -4.72 12.34 -5.07
N ILE A 155 -4.74 12.38 -3.74
CA ILE A 155 -3.83 13.26 -2.97
C ILE A 155 -2.38 12.90 -3.25
N THR A 156 -2.03 11.63 -3.18
CA THR A 156 -0.66 11.16 -3.46
C THR A 156 -0.23 11.56 -4.87
N CYS A 157 -1.06 11.33 -5.88
CA CYS A 157 -0.77 11.67 -7.26
C CYS A 157 -0.55 13.18 -7.43
N LEU A 158 -1.44 14.01 -6.89
CA LEU A 158 -1.35 15.47 -7.05
C LEU A 158 -0.14 16.09 -6.35
N LEU A 159 0.25 15.57 -5.19
CA LEU A 159 1.43 16.06 -4.47
C LEU A 159 2.74 15.64 -5.15
N TYR A 160 2.81 14.46 -5.75
CA TYR A 160 4.00 14.01 -6.47
C TYR A 160 4.15 14.61 -7.88
N THR A 161 3.05 14.97 -8.55
CA THR A 161 3.09 15.55 -9.89
C THR A 161 3.31 17.06 -9.89
N SER A 162 3.15 17.73 -8.76
CA SER A 162 3.45 19.17 -8.67
C SER A 162 4.94 19.47 -8.90
N ASP A 163 5.84 18.59 -8.50
CA ASP A 163 7.28 18.75 -8.74
C ASP A 163 7.68 18.49 -10.21
N ALA A 164 6.93 17.67 -10.94
CA ALA A 164 7.18 17.38 -12.35
C ALA A 164 6.73 18.50 -13.30
N ALA A 165 5.84 19.39 -12.86
CA ALA A 165 5.35 20.51 -13.67
C ALA A 165 6.32 21.71 -13.69
N ASP A 166 7.20 21.82 -12.71
CA ASP A 166 8.18 22.92 -12.62
C ASP A 166 9.44 22.69 -13.47
N GLU A 167 9.65 21.49 -14.03
CA GLU A 167 10.80 21.17 -14.87
C GLU A 167 10.59 21.37 -16.40
N VAL A 168 9.49 21.90 -16.84
CA VAL A 168 9.13 22.04 -18.30
C VAL A 168 9.32 23.46 -18.83
N ASP A 169 9.93 24.39 -18.13
CA ASP A 169 10.31 25.70 -18.65
C ASP A 169 11.84 25.84 -18.74
N GLY A 170 12.41 25.26 -19.79
CA GLY A 170 13.79 25.41 -20.17
C GLY A 170 13.95 25.38 -21.69
#